data_0fa68d06e3d42d6019c90631d5aa43f3
#
_entry.id   0fa68d06e3d42d6019c90631d5aa43f3
#
_cell.length_a   1.000
_cell.length_b   1.000
_cell.length_c   1.000
_cell.angle_alpha   90.00
_cell.angle_beta   90.00
_cell.angle_gamma   90.00
#
_symmetry.space_group_name_H-M   'P 1'
#
loop_
_entity.id
_entity.type
_entity.pdbx_description
1 polymer ?
#
loop_
_entity_poly.entity_id
_entity_poly.type
_entity_poly.pdbx_seq_one_letter_code
_entity_poly.pdbx_strand_id
1 'polypeptide(L)' 'MNDAAVKTAVDRFLANVSFTARREVEKVVRGALANGRLRHGEALTASVTLANEKVDLDVTIFSKIEL' A
#
# COMPACT_ATOMS: atom_id res chain seq x y z
N MET A 1 2.47 -7.96 -29.23
CA MET A 1 2.23 -7.80 -27.80
C MET A 1 1.02 -6.90 -27.58
N ASN A 2 0.15 -7.26 -26.68
CA ASN A 2 -1.07 -6.48 -26.45
C ASN A 2 -0.91 -5.58 -25.22
N ASP A 3 -0.53 -4.32 -25.46
CA ASP A 3 -0.31 -3.36 -24.39
C ASP A 3 -1.58 -3.08 -23.58
N ALA A 4 -2.74 -3.13 -24.21
CA ALA A 4 -4.02 -2.94 -23.53
C ALA A 4 -4.28 -4.05 -22.50
N ALA A 5 -3.94 -5.29 -22.83
CA ALA A 5 -4.09 -6.41 -21.91
C ALA A 5 -3.13 -6.28 -20.71
N VAL A 6 -1.90 -5.85 -20.97
CA VAL A 6 -0.91 -5.61 -19.91
C VAL A 6 -1.42 -4.53 -18.96
N LYS A 7 -1.85 -3.41 -19.51
CA LYS A 7 -2.36 -2.29 -18.73
C LYS A 7 -3.56 -2.70 -17.87
N THR A 8 -4.50 -3.43 -18.46
CA THR A 8 -5.69 -3.90 -17.74
C THR A 8 -5.30 -4.82 -16.59
N ALA A 9 -4.37 -5.75 -16.81
CA ALA A 9 -3.90 -6.67 -15.78
C ALA A 9 -3.23 -5.92 -14.63
N VAL A 10 -2.38 -4.94 -14.94
CA VAL A 10 -1.72 -4.13 -13.94
C VAL A 10 -2.72 -3.31 -13.14
N ASP A 11 -3.69 -2.69 -13.82
CA ASP A 11 -4.71 -1.88 -13.16
C ASP A 11 -5.55 -2.73 -12.19
N ARG A 12 -5.90 -3.94 -12.58
CA ARG A 12 -6.63 -4.86 -11.70
C ARG A 12 -5.83 -5.27 -10.48
N PHE A 13 -4.57 -5.59 -10.69
CA PHE A 13 -3.68 -5.94 -9.60
C PHE A 13 -3.59 -4.79 -8.60
N LEU A 14 -3.33 -3.58 -9.08
CA LEU A 14 -3.19 -2.42 -8.20
C LEU A 14 -4.50 -2.05 -7.51
N ALA A 15 -5.64 -2.22 -8.18
CA ALA A 15 -6.93 -1.99 -7.55
C ALA A 15 -7.16 -2.95 -6.38
N ASN A 16 -6.83 -4.23 -6.56
CA ASN A 16 -6.94 -5.23 -5.49
C ASN A 16 -5.99 -4.94 -4.33
N VAL A 17 -4.73 -4.57 -4.65
CA VAL A 17 -3.74 -4.21 -3.64
C VAL A 17 -4.20 -2.98 -2.86
N SER A 18 -4.68 -1.94 -3.56
CA SER A 18 -5.15 -0.71 -2.91
C SER A 18 -6.30 -0.97 -1.96
N PHE A 19 -7.25 -1.79 -2.36
CA PHE A 19 -8.40 -2.09 -1.53
C PHE A 19 -7.98 -2.75 -0.21
N THR A 20 -7.14 -3.78 -0.29
CA THR A 20 -6.67 -4.50 0.89
C THR A 20 -5.75 -3.65 1.75
N ALA A 21 -4.83 -2.93 1.11
CA ALA A 21 -3.90 -2.06 1.81
C ALA A 21 -4.64 -0.96 2.58
N ARG A 22 -5.65 -0.36 1.96
CA ARG A 22 -6.47 0.68 2.60
C ARG A 22 -7.12 0.17 3.87
N ARG A 23 -7.75 -1.01 3.81
CA ARG A 23 -8.40 -1.61 4.98
C ARG A 23 -7.41 -1.85 6.11
N GLU A 24 -6.27 -2.44 5.80
CA GLU A 24 -5.29 -2.78 6.81
C GLU A 24 -4.66 -1.54 7.44
N VAL A 25 -4.29 -0.56 6.63
CA VAL A 25 -3.70 0.68 7.12
C VAL A 25 -4.70 1.45 7.98
N GLU A 26 -5.92 1.61 7.50
CA GLU A 26 -6.96 2.33 8.26
C GLU A 26 -7.21 1.67 9.61
N LYS A 27 -7.30 0.36 9.65
CA LYS A 27 -7.53 -0.40 10.87
C LYS A 27 -6.44 -0.14 11.92
N VAL A 28 -5.16 -0.27 11.52
CA VAL A 28 -4.05 -0.12 12.47
C VAL A 28 -3.84 1.33 12.88
N VAL A 29 -4.06 2.28 11.98
CA VAL A 29 -3.96 3.70 12.30
C VAL A 29 -5.04 4.11 13.30
N ARG A 30 -6.30 3.71 13.07
CA ARG A 30 -7.39 3.99 14.00
C ARG A 30 -7.12 3.37 15.37
N GLY A 31 -6.64 2.13 15.40
CA GLY A 31 -6.28 1.46 16.64
C GLY A 31 -5.17 2.19 17.40
N ALA A 32 -4.15 2.66 16.69
CA ALA A 32 -3.02 3.37 17.29
C ALA A 32 -3.45 4.74 17.85
N LEU A 33 -4.35 5.44 17.18
CA LEU A 33 -4.93 6.68 17.70
C LEU A 33 -5.75 6.41 18.95
N ALA A 34 -6.53 5.36 18.94
CA ALA A 34 -7.38 5.02 20.08
C ALA A 34 -6.58 4.63 21.33
N ASN A 35 -5.44 3.96 21.17
CA ASN A 35 -4.64 3.51 22.32
C ASN A 35 -3.47 4.46 22.67
N GLY A 36 -3.35 5.59 22.00
CA GLY A 36 -2.35 6.61 22.31
C GLY A 36 -0.95 6.36 21.73
N ARG A 37 -0.76 5.29 20.96
CA ARG A 37 0.53 5.04 20.30
C ARG A 37 0.81 6.04 19.20
N LEU A 38 -0.24 6.64 18.65
CA LEU A 38 -0.16 7.62 17.58
C LEU A 38 -1.03 8.81 17.95
N ARG A 39 -0.58 10.01 17.63
CA ARG A 39 -1.30 11.25 17.91
C ARG A 39 -1.65 11.96 16.61
N HIS A 40 -2.77 12.69 16.60
CA HIS A 40 -3.09 13.58 15.50
C HIS A 40 -1.97 14.59 15.31
N GLY A 41 -1.61 14.86 14.08
CA GLY A 41 -0.49 15.75 13.74
C GLY A 41 0.82 15.02 13.52
N GLU A 42 0.92 13.75 13.91
CA GLU A 42 2.11 12.96 13.63
C GLU A 42 2.12 12.44 12.19
N ALA A 43 3.31 12.16 11.70
CA ALA A 43 3.51 11.53 10.41
C ALA A 43 4.23 10.19 10.59
N LEU A 44 3.81 9.22 9.81
CA LEU A 44 4.45 7.90 9.75
C LEU A 44 5.04 7.69 8.37
N THR A 45 6.16 6.98 8.30
CA THR A 45 6.65 6.48 7.02
C THR A 45 6.26 5.01 6.91
N ALA A 46 5.46 4.70 5.92
CA ALA A 46 5.06 3.32 5.64
C ALA A 46 5.68 2.85 4.33
N SER A 47 5.74 1.55 4.14
CA SER A 47 6.27 0.98 2.91
C SER A 47 5.41 -0.14 2.38
N VAL A 48 5.48 -0.32 1.06
CA VAL A 48 4.86 -1.43 0.35
C VAL A 48 5.94 -2.12 -0.45
N THR A 49 6.01 -3.44 -0.35
CA THR A 49 6.92 -4.25 -1.15
C THR A 49 6.14 -5.00 -2.21
N LEU A 50 6.57 -4.84 -3.46
CA LEU A 50 6.04 -5.57 -4.61
C LEU A 50 7.10 -6.58 -5.04
N ALA A 51 6.75 -7.85 -5.07
CA ALA A 51 7.73 -8.90 -5.37
C ALA A 51 7.13 -10.02 -6.20
N ASN A 52 7.89 -10.49 -7.18
CA ASN A 52 7.57 -11.68 -7.96
C ASN A 52 8.84 -12.19 -8.63
N GLU A 53 9.18 -13.45 -8.39
CA GLU A 53 10.42 -14.03 -8.90
C GLU A 53 10.42 -14.23 -10.41
N LYS A 54 9.27 -14.56 -10.98
CA LYS A 54 9.17 -14.89 -12.41
C LYS A 54 9.52 -13.73 -13.31
N VAL A 55 9.23 -12.50 -12.87
CA VAL A 55 9.50 -11.29 -13.64
C VAL A 55 10.57 -10.41 -12.98
N ASP A 56 11.28 -10.95 -12.00
CA ASP A 56 12.33 -10.24 -11.26
C ASP A 56 11.84 -8.91 -10.68
N LEU A 57 10.60 -8.91 -10.22
CA LEU A 57 10.04 -7.73 -9.54
C LEU A 57 10.43 -7.76 -8.07
N ASP A 58 11.09 -6.72 -7.61
CA ASP A 58 11.46 -6.57 -6.19
C ASP A 58 11.67 -5.09 -5.91
N VAL A 59 10.60 -4.42 -5.50
CA VAL A 59 10.65 -2.99 -5.25
C VAL A 59 9.90 -2.67 -3.96
N THR A 60 10.47 -1.77 -3.18
CA THR A 60 9.83 -1.24 -1.97
C THR A 60 9.57 0.25 -2.17
N ILE A 61 8.34 0.64 -1.93
CA ILE A 61 7.89 2.02 -2.10
C ILE A 61 7.59 2.59 -0.72
N PHE A 62 8.20 3.72 -0.39
CA PHE A 62 7.98 4.42 0.87
C PHE A 62 7.11 5.63 0.64
N SER A 63 6.19 5.87 1.56
CA SER A 63 5.35 7.06 1.53
C SER A 63 4.94 7.44 2.94
N LYS A 64 4.62 8.72 3.14
CA LYS A 64 4.20 9.20 4.45
C LYS A 64 2.69 9.11 4.61
N ILE A 65 2.29 8.76 5.82
CA ILE A 65 0.90 8.88 6.26
C ILE A 65 0.90 10.05 7.24
N GLU A 66 0.27 11.14 6.87
CA GLU A 66 0.22 12.36 7.67
C GLU A 66 -1.17 12.54 8.29
N LEU A 67 -1.21 12.73 9.58
CA LEU A 67 -2.47 12.83 10.32
C LEU A 67 -2.81 14.26 10.74
#